data_fb471e6fa02e69d7101088e9b00e5cc5
#
_entry.id   fb471e6fa02e69d7101088e9b00e5cc5
#
_cell.length_a   1.000
_cell.length_b   1.000
_cell.length_c   1.000
_cell.angle_alpha   90.00
_cell.angle_beta   90.00
_cell.angle_gamma   90.00
#
_symmetry.space_group_name_H-M   'P 1'
#
loop_
_entity.id
_entity.type
_entity.pdbx_description
1 polymer ?
#
loop_
_entity_poly.entity_id
_entity_poly.type
_entity_poly.pdbx_seq_one_letter_code
_entity_poly.pdbx_strand_id
1 'polypeptide(L)'
;MFAIAMVVAVPMRIFWGWLGSGRVSPRRIMAGLSLGMAVSAVLMSLYAADWSPLLIATIATGMSATAMSWHGVLLSEAARLAPPGMRGAATGGVLSFGQVGAFILPVIYAAQLAVTNSHGIGFVLCGLPALVVGVVMWRDSRRAA
;
A
#
# COMPACT_ATOMS: atom_id res chain seq x y z
N MET A 1 -17.70 -3.50 9.93
CA MET A 1 -17.03 -3.36 8.63
C MET A 1 -15.50 -3.44 8.74
N PHE A 2 -14.84 -2.70 9.63
CA PHE A 2 -13.38 -2.74 9.79
C PHE A 2 -12.82 -4.13 10.11
N ALA A 3 -13.49 -4.91 10.95
CA ALA A 3 -13.10 -6.28 11.29
C ALA A 3 -13.06 -7.21 10.06
N ILE A 4 -14.02 -7.09 9.15
CA ILE A 4 -14.08 -7.89 7.91
C ILE A 4 -12.89 -7.55 7.01
N ALA A 5 -12.56 -6.28 6.87
CA ALA A 5 -11.41 -5.83 6.08
C ALA A 5 -10.08 -6.39 6.65
N MET A 6 -9.95 -6.49 7.97
CA MET A 6 -8.79 -7.09 8.62
C MET A 6 -8.71 -8.61 8.44
N VAL A 7 -9.83 -9.31 8.48
CA VAL A 7 -9.88 -10.77 8.24
C VAL A 7 -9.45 -11.10 6.80
N VAL A 8 -9.83 -10.29 5.82
CA VAL A 8 -9.43 -10.48 4.42
C VAL A 8 -7.95 -10.14 4.20
N ALA A 9 -7.39 -9.20 4.95
CA ALA A 9 -5.99 -8.82 4.82
C ALA A 9 -5.00 -9.96 5.13
N VAL A 10 -5.35 -10.89 6.04
CA VAL A 10 -4.46 -12.00 6.41
C VAL A 10 -4.26 -13.01 5.26
N PRO A 11 -5.32 -13.61 4.67
CA PRO A 11 -5.15 -14.49 3.52
C PRO A 11 -4.54 -13.77 2.31
N MET A 12 -4.81 -12.48 2.11
CA MET A 12 -4.18 -11.71 1.04
C MET A 12 -2.67 -11.54 1.22
N ARG A 13 -2.17 -11.39 2.45
CA ARG A 13 -0.72 -11.39 2.72
C ARG A 13 -0.06 -12.72 2.33
N ILE A 14 -0.71 -13.84 2.64
CA ILE A 14 -0.23 -15.16 2.29
C ILE A 14 -0.22 -15.34 0.77
N PHE A 15 -1.30 -14.95 0.11
CA PHE A 15 -1.43 -15.00 -1.35
C PHE A 15 -0.33 -14.20 -2.07
N TRP A 16 -0.12 -12.94 -1.68
CA TRP A 16 0.92 -12.09 -2.27
C TRP A 16 2.33 -12.58 -1.97
N GLY A 17 2.57 -13.10 -0.75
CA GLY A 17 3.84 -13.74 -0.38
C GLY A 17 4.12 -14.97 -1.23
N TRP A 18 3.14 -15.83 -1.43
CA TRP A 18 3.24 -17.01 -2.29
C TRP A 18 3.47 -16.64 -3.76
N LEU A 19 2.77 -15.64 -4.27
CA LEU A 19 2.96 -15.17 -5.63
C LEU A 19 4.38 -14.60 -5.85
N GLY A 20 4.94 -13.94 -4.83
CA GLY A 20 6.30 -13.36 -4.83
C GLY A 20 7.41 -14.39 -4.69
N SER A 21 7.10 -15.61 -4.24
CA SER A 21 8.11 -16.65 -4.00
C SER A 21 8.62 -17.39 -5.24
N GLY A 22 8.31 -16.92 -6.46
CA GLY A 22 8.92 -17.53 -7.66
C GLY A 22 8.18 -17.39 -8.99
N ARG A 23 6.93 -16.89 -9.01
CA ARG A 23 6.16 -16.78 -10.26
C ARG A 23 6.15 -15.37 -10.86
N VAL A 24 6.24 -14.35 -10.02
CA VAL A 24 6.21 -12.96 -10.46
C VAL A 24 7.33 -12.19 -9.75
N SER A 25 8.02 -11.32 -10.48
CA SER A 25 9.08 -10.52 -9.88
C SER A 25 8.53 -9.66 -8.73
N PRO A 26 9.23 -9.55 -7.58
CA PRO A 26 8.80 -8.73 -6.44
C PRO A 26 8.48 -7.29 -6.82
N ARG A 27 9.21 -6.74 -7.80
CA ARG A 27 8.98 -5.38 -8.33
C ARG A 27 7.62 -5.24 -9.00
N ARG A 28 7.18 -6.23 -9.78
CA ARG A 28 5.85 -6.23 -10.40
C ARG A 28 4.73 -6.33 -9.38
N ILE A 29 4.94 -7.14 -8.34
CA ILE A 29 3.97 -7.25 -7.23
C ILE A 29 3.87 -5.93 -6.48
N MET A 30 5.00 -5.32 -6.14
CA MET A 30 5.05 -4.02 -5.47
C MET A 30 4.38 -2.93 -6.33
N ALA A 31 4.63 -2.91 -7.64
CA ALA A 31 3.96 -2.00 -8.56
C ALA A 31 2.43 -2.21 -8.55
N GLY A 32 1.97 -3.45 -8.65
CA GLY A 32 0.54 -3.79 -8.63
C GLY A 32 -0.12 -3.39 -7.31
N LEU A 33 0.50 -3.68 -6.17
CA LEU A 33 0.00 -3.27 -4.85
C LEU A 33 -0.07 -1.75 -4.69
N SER A 34 0.97 -1.03 -5.11
CA SER A 34 1.01 0.43 -5.02
C SER A 34 -0.03 1.08 -5.93
N LEU A 35 -0.20 0.58 -7.16
CA LEU A 35 -1.25 1.06 -8.06
C LEU A 35 -2.65 0.73 -7.53
N GLY A 36 -2.86 -0.46 -6.95
CA GLY A 36 -4.11 -0.84 -6.29
C GLY A 36 -4.45 0.08 -5.11
N MET A 37 -3.46 0.45 -4.31
CA MET A 37 -3.64 1.46 -3.24
C MET A 37 -4.04 2.82 -3.81
N ALA A 38 -3.36 3.29 -4.86
CA ALA A 38 -3.67 4.57 -5.49
C ALA A 38 -5.09 4.60 -6.07
N VAL A 39 -5.50 3.54 -6.77
CA VAL A 39 -6.87 3.40 -7.29
C VAL A 39 -7.89 3.40 -6.15
N SER A 40 -7.65 2.64 -5.08
CA SER A 40 -8.55 2.60 -3.92
C SER A 40 -8.67 3.98 -3.25
N ALA A 41 -7.56 4.73 -3.15
CA ALA A 41 -7.57 6.08 -2.61
C ALA A 41 -8.38 7.06 -3.48
N VAL A 42 -8.24 6.98 -4.80
CA VAL A 42 -9.05 7.77 -5.74
C VAL A 42 -10.53 7.39 -5.62
N LEU A 43 -10.87 6.11 -5.58
CA LEU A 43 -12.25 5.68 -5.38
C LEU A 43 -12.83 6.20 -4.06
N MET A 44 -12.07 6.14 -2.97
CA MET A 44 -12.51 6.69 -1.68
C MET A 44 -12.62 8.22 -1.70
N SER A 45 -11.84 8.93 -2.53
CA SER A 45 -11.97 10.38 -2.68
C SER A 45 -13.28 10.81 -3.33
N LEU A 46 -13.90 9.92 -4.10
CA LEU A 46 -15.19 10.13 -4.77
C LEU A 46 -16.38 9.73 -3.89
N TYR A 47 -16.13 9.43 -2.62
CA TYR A 47 -17.19 9.03 -1.69
C TYR A 47 -18.33 10.04 -1.66
N ALA A 48 -19.55 9.53 -1.81
CA ALA A 48 -20.79 10.27 -1.68
C ALA A 48 -21.69 9.62 -0.62
N ALA A 49 -22.50 10.43 0.06
CA ALA A 49 -23.31 9.97 1.20
C ALA A 49 -24.42 8.97 0.80
N ASP A 50 -24.75 8.89 -0.49
CA ASP A 50 -25.74 7.97 -1.07
C ASP A 50 -25.16 6.59 -1.44
N TRP A 51 -23.85 6.38 -1.25
CA TRP A 51 -23.22 5.09 -1.57
C TRP A 51 -23.74 3.96 -0.69
N SER A 52 -24.03 2.83 -1.32
CA SER A 52 -24.46 1.65 -0.59
C SER A 52 -23.37 1.16 0.38
N PRO A 53 -23.73 0.68 1.58
CA PRO A 53 -22.76 0.13 2.54
C PRO A 53 -21.90 -0.99 1.95
N LEU A 54 -22.44 -1.75 0.99
CA LEU A 54 -21.73 -2.82 0.29
C LEU A 54 -20.61 -2.26 -0.59
N LEU A 55 -20.86 -1.18 -1.32
CA LEU A 55 -19.87 -0.52 -2.16
C LEU A 55 -18.70 0.00 -1.31
N ILE A 56 -19.00 0.70 -0.21
CA ILE A 56 -18.01 1.18 0.74
C ILE A 56 -17.18 0.02 1.31
N ALA A 57 -17.84 -1.06 1.74
CA ALA A 57 -17.17 -2.24 2.27
C ALA A 57 -16.24 -2.89 1.24
N THR A 58 -16.64 -2.96 -0.02
CA THR A 58 -15.85 -3.53 -1.12
C THR A 58 -14.59 -2.71 -1.37
N ILE A 59 -14.71 -1.39 -1.48
CA ILE A 59 -13.57 -0.49 -1.70
C ILE A 59 -12.62 -0.51 -0.49
N ALA A 60 -13.16 -0.45 0.73
CA ALA A 60 -12.37 -0.51 1.96
C ALA A 60 -11.63 -1.86 2.11
N THR A 61 -12.26 -2.96 1.70
CA THR A 61 -11.63 -4.29 1.69
C THR A 61 -10.51 -4.35 0.66
N GLY A 62 -10.72 -3.84 -0.56
CA GLY A 62 -9.69 -3.72 -1.58
C GLY A 62 -8.51 -2.87 -1.14
N MET A 63 -8.77 -1.75 -0.49
CA MET A 63 -7.75 -0.89 0.10
C MET A 63 -6.95 -1.63 1.19
N SER A 64 -7.61 -2.34 2.09
CA SER A 64 -6.95 -3.12 3.15
C SER A 64 -6.13 -4.27 2.57
N ALA A 65 -6.63 -4.97 1.55
CA ALA A 65 -5.94 -6.06 0.87
C ALA A 65 -4.64 -5.61 0.19
N THR A 66 -4.59 -4.39 -0.33
CA THR A 66 -3.39 -3.82 -0.96
C THR A 66 -2.49 -3.14 0.07
N ALA A 67 -3.05 -2.28 0.93
CA ALA A 67 -2.31 -1.49 1.90
C ALA A 67 -1.61 -2.33 2.98
N MET A 68 -2.15 -3.48 3.35
CA MET A 68 -1.57 -4.34 4.38
C MET A 68 -0.61 -5.40 3.82
N SER A 69 -0.58 -5.62 2.52
CA SER A 69 0.13 -6.76 1.92
C SER A 69 1.55 -6.45 1.46
N TRP A 70 1.91 -5.17 1.29
CA TRP A 70 3.22 -4.78 0.78
C TRP A 70 4.40 -5.08 1.73
N HIS A 71 4.15 -5.13 3.04
CA HIS A 71 5.20 -5.36 4.05
C HIS A 71 5.94 -6.68 3.82
N GLY A 72 5.21 -7.78 3.57
CA GLY A 72 5.81 -9.09 3.38
C GLY A 72 6.72 -9.13 2.15
N VAL A 73 6.26 -8.60 1.03
CA VAL A 73 7.03 -8.57 -0.22
C VAL A 73 8.25 -7.66 -0.09
N LEU A 74 8.09 -6.48 0.50
CA LEU A 74 9.18 -5.52 0.69
C LEU A 74 10.26 -6.05 1.62
N LEU A 75 9.88 -6.63 2.76
CA LEU A 75 10.83 -7.16 3.73
C LEU A 75 11.57 -8.39 3.21
N SER A 76 10.90 -9.28 2.48
CA SER A 76 11.55 -10.43 1.86
C SER A 76 12.58 -10.00 0.81
N GLU A 77 12.27 -8.98 0.02
CA GLU A 77 13.18 -8.44 -0.99
C GLU A 77 14.35 -7.67 -0.34
N ALA A 78 14.09 -6.88 0.70
CA ALA A 78 15.13 -6.23 1.47
C ALA A 78 16.11 -7.25 2.10
N ALA A 79 15.60 -8.34 2.67
CA ALA A 79 16.43 -9.41 3.21
C ALA A 79 17.22 -10.15 2.14
N ARG A 80 16.64 -10.32 0.93
CA ARG A 80 17.29 -10.98 -0.21
C ARG A 80 18.44 -10.15 -0.78
N LEU A 81 18.28 -8.84 -0.84
CA LEU A 81 19.28 -7.90 -1.37
C LEU A 81 20.33 -7.50 -0.34
N ALA A 82 20.13 -7.80 0.93
CA ALA A 82 21.04 -7.44 2.01
C ALA A 82 22.37 -8.21 1.91
N PRO A 83 23.51 -7.58 2.20
CA PRO A 83 24.78 -8.27 2.33
C PRO A 83 24.73 -9.39 3.39
N PRO A 84 25.61 -10.41 3.29
CA PRO A 84 25.69 -11.47 4.29
C PRO A 84 25.86 -10.89 5.71
N GLY A 85 25.05 -11.35 6.66
CA GLY A 85 25.06 -10.88 8.04
C GLY A 85 24.28 -9.58 8.32
N MET A 86 23.83 -8.84 7.30
CA MET A 86 23.14 -7.55 7.48
C MET A 86 21.63 -7.59 7.23
N ARG A 87 21.02 -8.76 7.10
CA ARG A 87 19.58 -8.91 6.81
C ARG A 87 18.69 -8.18 7.82
N GLY A 88 19.02 -8.30 9.12
CA GLY A 88 18.28 -7.61 10.17
C GLY A 88 18.39 -6.08 10.08
N ALA A 89 19.58 -5.56 9.82
CA ALA A 89 19.78 -4.12 9.64
C ALA A 89 19.03 -3.57 8.41
N ALA A 90 19.05 -4.29 7.29
CA ALA A 90 18.36 -3.90 6.06
C ALA A 90 16.83 -3.88 6.26
N THR A 91 16.26 -4.94 6.83
CA THR A 91 14.82 -5.01 7.09
C THR A 91 14.39 -4.02 8.17
N GLY A 92 15.19 -3.83 9.23
CA GLY A 92 14.94 -2.83 10.27
C GLY A 92 14.96 -1.39 9.72
N GLY A 93 15.93 -1.07 8.86
CA GLY A 93 16.01 0.24 8.20
C GLY A 93 14.77 0.53 7.33
N VAL A 94 14.34 -0.44 6.53
CA VAL A 94 13.13 -0.31 5.71
C VAL A 94 11.88 -0.11 6.58
N LEU A 95 11.75 -0.86 7.68
CA LEU A 95 10.65 -0.70 8.62
C LEU A 95 10.67 0.68 9.29
N SER A 96 11.83 1.19 9.68
CA SER A 96 11.96 2.51 10.29
C SER A 96 11.47 3.62 9.36
N PHE A 97 11.81 3.56 8.08
CA PHE A 97 11.26 4.47 7.06
C PHE A 97 9.74 4.37 6.96
N GLY A 98 9.21 3.14 6.97
CA GLY A 98 7.76 2.90 6.97
C GLY A 98 7.05 3.52 8.18
N GLN A 99 7.65 3.43 9.37
CA GLN A 99 7.10 4.03 10.60
C GLN A 99 7.11 5.55 10.56
N VAL A 100 8.15 6.17 10.02
CA VAL A 100 8.19 7.62 9.79
C VAL A 100 7.05 8.06 8.88
N GLY A 101 6.81 7.35 7.78
CA GLY A 101 5.67 7.60 6.89
C GLY A 101 4.32 7.41 7.58
N ALA A 102 4.18 6.36 8.38
CA ALA A 102 2.97 6.07 9.14
C ALA A 102 2.66 7.14 10.21
N PHE A 103 3.67 7.85 10.69
CA PHE A 103 3.51 8.97 11.61
C PHE A 103 3.20 10.29 10.88
N ILE A 104 3.91 10.58 9.80
CA ILE A 104 3.80 11.85 9.07
C ILE A 104 2.48 11.95 8.29
N LEU A 105 2.06 10.89 7.60
CA LEU A 105 0.87 10.93 6.74
C LEU A 105 -0.43 11.28 7.48
N PRO A 106 -0.74 10.75 8.67
CA PRO A 106 -1.91 11.15 9.44
C PRO A 106 -1.87 12.63 9.86
N VAL A 107 -0.68 13.17 10.17
CA VAL A 107 -0.51 14.58 10.52
C VAL A 107 -0.81 15.48 9.32
N ILE A 108 -0.26 15.13 8.15
CA ILE A 108 -0.55 15.86 6.89
C ILE A 108 -2.04 15.78 6.56
N TYR A 109 -2.65 14.60 6.70
CA TYR A 109 -4.08 14.40 6.48
C TYR A 109 -4.92 15.26 7.41
N ALA A 110 -4.62 15.29 8.71
CA ALA A 110 -5.32 16.10 9.69
C ALA A 110 -5.17 17.60 9.41
N ALA A 111 -3.96 18.06 9.09
CA ALA A 111 -3.70 19.46 8.76
C ALA A 111 -4.46 19.89 7.49
N GLN A 112 -4.44 19.06 6.45
CA GLN A 112 -5.20 19.29 5.22
C GLN A 112 -6.72 19.36 5.52
N LEU A 113 -7.24 18.43 6.33
CA LEU A 113 -8.66 18.39 6.68
C LEU A 113 -9.09 19.64 7.44
N ALA A 114 -8.25 20.15 8.34
CA ALA A 114 -8.51 21.38 9.10
C ALA A 114 -8.63 22.61 8.19
N VAL A 115 -7.91 22.63 7.05
CA VAL A 115 -7.93 23.77 6.13
C VAL A 115 -9.02 23.64 5.07
N THR A 116 -9.20 22.44 4.49
CA THR A 116 -10.08 22.26 3.32
C THR A 116 -11.45 21.70 3.68
N ASN A 117 -11.59 21.14 4.88
CA ASN A 117 -12.80 20.44 5.34
C ASN A 117 -13.28 19.33 4.38
N SER A 118 -12.34 18.76 3.59
CA SER A 118 -12.60 17.77 2.55
C SER A 118 -11.82 16.49 2.76
N HIS A 119 -12.50 15.39 3.02
CA HIS A 119 -11.91 14.06 3.10
C HIS A 119 -11.40 13.57 1.74
N GLY A 120 -12.08 13.93 0.64
CA GLY A 120 -11.69 13.52 -0.70
C GLY A 120 -10.28 13.99 -1.07
N ILE A 121 -9.94 15.25 -0.78
CA ILE A 121 -8.59 15.79 -1.01
C ILE A 121 -7.56 15.02 -0.17
N GLY A 122 -7.89 14.68 1.08
CA GLY A 122 -7.02 13.91 1.96
C GLY A 122 -6.69 12.52 1.40
N PHE A 123 -7.69 11.82 0.86
CA PHE A 123 -7.46 10.51 0.23
C PHE A 123 -6.59 10.61 -1.02
N VAL A 124 -6.81 11.59 -1.89
CA VAL A 124 -5.96 11.83 -3.07
C VAL A 124 -4.52 12.09 -2.64
N LEU A 125 -4.32 12.95 -1.66
CA LEU A 125 -3.00 13.34 -1.17
C LEU A 125 -2.24 12.14 -0.59
N CYS A 126 -2.91 11.27 0.18
CA CYS A 126 -2.35 10.02 0.68
C CYS A 126 -2.11 8.98 -0.42
N GLY A 127 -2.86 9.02 -1.51
CA GLY A 127 -2.71 8.13 -2.67
C GLY A 127 -1.53 8.50 -3.58
N LEU A 128 -1.09 9.77 -3.61
CA LEU A 128 -0.03 10.25 -4.49
C LEU A 128 1.31 9.50 -4.32
N PRO A 129 1.84 9.28 -3.11
CA PRO A 129 3.07 8.51 -2.93
C PRO A 129 2.95 7.09 -3.49
N ALA A 130 1.81 6.44 -3.27
CA ALA A 130 1.55 5.09 -3.78
C ALA A 130 1.51 5.06 -5.31
N LEU A 131 0.91 6.07 -5.94
CA LEU A 131 0.89 6.23 -7.40
C LEU A 131 2.30 6.40 -7.96
N VAL A 132 3.09 7.29 -7.38
CA VAL A 132 4.48 7.55 -7.82
C VAL A 132 5.32 6.27 -7.72
N VAL A 133 5.30 5.60 -6.57
CA VAL A 133 6.03 4.34 -6.37
C VAL A 133 5.55 3.27 -7.36
N GLY A 134 4.24 3.14 -7.54
CA GLY A 134 3.66 2.17 -8.46
C GLY A 134 4.12 2.38 -9.91
N VAL A 135 4.11 3.62 -10.39
CA VAL A 135 4.55 3.98 -11.75
C VAL A 135 6.07 3.75 -11.92
N VAL A 136 6.88 4.17 -10.95
CA VAL A 136 8.34 3.98 -11.01
C VAL A 136 8.68 2.48 -11.06
N MET A 137 8.13 1.70 -10.13
CA MET A 137 8.38 0.26 -10.09
C MET A 137 7.85 -0.48 -11.32
N TRP A 138 6.74 -0.04 -11.89
CA TRP A 138 6.21 -0.59 -13.12
C TRP A 138 7.16 -0.34 -14.31
N ARG A 139 7.67 0.88 -14.45
CA ARG A 139 8.65 1.23 -15.49
C ARG A 139 9.92 0.42 -15.37
N ASP A 140 10.47 0.30 -14.16
CA ASP A 140 11.68 -0.47 -13.90
C ASP A 140 11.48 -1.96 -14.16
N SER A 141 10.31 -2.51 -13.86
CA SER A 141 10.00 -3.91 -14.12
C SER A 141 9.93 -4.24 -15.62
N ARG A 142 9.61 -3.24 -16.47
CA ARG A 142 9.61 -3.40 -17.93
C ARG A 142 11.01 -3.31 -18.55
N ARG A 143 11.92 -2.58 -17.90
CA ARG A 143 13.31 -2.46 -18.37
C ARG A 143 14.16 -3.68 -18.02
N ALA A 144 13.76 -4.44 -17.03
CA ALA A 144 14.45 -5.63 -16.54
C ALA A 144 13.93 -6.96 -17.12
N ALA A 145 12.92 -6.90 -17.98
CA ALA A 145 12.35 -8.03 -18.73
C ALA A 145 12.83 -8.03 -20.17
#